data_7017ba5228f9cfc3ee5b5d0603543a6e
#
_entry.id   7017ba5228f9cfc3ee5b5d0603543a6e
#
_cell.length_a   1.000
_cell.length_b   1.000
_cell.length_c   1.000
_cell.angle_alpha   90.00
_cell.angle_beta   90.00
_cell.angle_gamma   90.00
#
_symmetry.space_group_name_H-M   'P 1'
#
loop_
_entity.id
_entity.type
_entity.pdbx_description
1 polymer ?
#
loop_
_entity_poly.entity_id
_entity_poly.type
_entity_poly.pdbx_seq_one_letter_code
_entity_poly.pdbx_strand_id
1 'polypeptide(L)'
;MRTPLNMLATRGQALWRRFGRQDGPAADHQLAALLTSWQSAPRAYHTLSHLQDCLWQVDLHAAQLQQPDAVALALFYHDAVYDPQRQDNEPQSAQWLWRDWQDHLPTDTLQRLQGWILATATHDP
;
A
#
# COMPACT_ATOMS: atom_id res chain seq x y z
N MET A 1 7.71 7.12 22.00
CA MET A 1 6.87 7.92 21.10
C MET A 1 6.64 7.15 19.82
N ARG A 2 5.38 7.05 19.40
CA ARG A 2 5.04 6.36 18.17
C ARG A 2 5.16 7.32 16.99
N THR A 3 6.05 7.01 16.07
CA THR A 3 6.18 7.76 14.82
C THR A 3 5.25 7.19 13.77
N PRO A 4 4.92 7.95 12.71
CA PRO A 4 4.15 7.38 11.59
C PRO A 4 4.79 6.13 11.01
N LEU A 5 6.12 6.09 10.91
CA LEU A 5 6.82 4.91 10.40
C LEU A 5 6.57 3.69 11.28
N ASN A 6 6.69 3.84 12.60
CA ASN A 6 6.49 2.72 13.52
C ASN A 6 5.05 2.24 13.50
N MET A 7 4.09 3.16 13.46
CA MET A 7 2.67 2.82 13.40
C MET A 7 2.33 2.09 12.10
N LEU A 8 2.87 2.55 10.98
CA LEU A 8 2.63 1.93 9.68
C LEU A 8 3.28 0.56 9.59
N ALA A 9 4.48 0.40 10.16
CA ALA A 9 5.14 -0.90 10.18
C ALA A 9 4.30 -1.92 10.97
N THR A 10 3.79 -1.53 12.12
CA THR A 10 2.93 -2.39 12.93
C THR A 10 1.62 -2.72 12.20
N ARG A 11 1.00 -1.70 11.61
CA ARG A 11 -0.25 -1.87 10.85
C ARG A 11 -0.04 -2.80 9.65
N GLY A 12 1.09 -2.62 8.94
CA GLY A 12 1.43 -3.45 7.80
C GLY A 12 1.69 -4.89 8.20
N GLN A 13 2.44 -5.12 9.27
CA GLN A 13 2.71 -6.47 9.75
C GLN A 13 1.41 -7.22 10.08
N ALA A 14 0.47 -6.53 10.73
CA ALA A 14 -0.83 -7.12 11.04
C ALA A 14 -1.60 -7.44 9.76
N LEU A 15 -1.57 -6.54 8.78
CA LEU A 15 -2.25 -6.73 7.50
C LEU A 15 -1.66 -7.92 6.72
N TRP A 16 -0.32 -8.00 6.63
CA TRP A 16 0.36 -9.11 5.95
C TRP A 16 -0.04 -10.44 6.58
N ARG A 17 -0.12 -10.51 7.91
CA ARG A 17 -0.53 -11.73 8.61
C ARG A 17 -1.97 -12.11 8.30
N ARG A 18 -2.87 -11.12 8.19
CA ARG A 18 -4.27 -11.41 7.85
C ARG A 18 -4.41 -12.00 6.45
N PHE A 19 -3.46 -11.72 5.55
CA PHE A 19 -3.41 -12.36 4.23
C PHE A 19 -2.61 -13.66 4.24
N GLY A 20 -2.23 -14.16 5.41
CA GLY A 20 -1.50 -15.40 5.53
C GLY A 20 0.00 -15.31 5.28
N ARG A 21 0.57 -14.09 5.18
CA ARG A 21 2.00 -13.89 4.97
C ARG A 21 2.74 -14.03 6.29
N GLN A 22 3.31 -15.21 6.50
CA GLN A 22 4.14 -15.49 7.67
C GLN A 22 5.51 -16.00 7.23
N ASP A 23 5.96 -15.55 6.08
CA ASP A 23 7.25 -15.96 5.50
C ASP A 23 8.42 -15.15 6.09
N GLY A 24 8.21 -14.54 7.25
CA GLY A 24 9.28 -14.00 8.09
C GLY A 24 10.10 -12.93 7.41
N PRO A 25 11.42 -13.18 7.17
CA PRO A 25 12.28 -12.15 6.61
C PRO A 25 11.83 -11.62 5.24
N ALA A 26 11.21 -12.45 4.40
CA ALA A 26 10.76 -12.00 3.09
C ALA A 26 9.63 -10.99 3.21
N ALA A 27 8.63 -11.28 4.05
CA ALA A 27 7.51 -10.36 4.29
C ALA A 27 8.01 -9.06 4.92
N ASP A 28 8.88 -9.17 5.93
CA ASP A 28 9.42 -8.01 6.63
C ASP A 28 10.24 -7.13 5.68
N HIS A 29 11.05 -7.75 4.82
CA HIS A 29 11.88 -7.03 3.86
C HIS A 29 11.00 -6.27 2.85
N GLN A 30 9.96 -6.92 2.34
CA GLN A 30 9.08 -6.29 1.37
C GLN A 30 8.33 -5.10 1.97
N LEU A 31 7.83 -5.25 3.19
CA LEU A 31 7.15 -4.15 3.86
C LEU A 31 8.11 -3.00 4.16
N ALA A 32 9.33 -3.31 4.62
CA ALA A 32 10.33 -2.29 4.91
C ALA A 32 10.72 -1.52 3.64
N ALA A 33 10.92 -2.22 2.53
CA ALA A 33 11.25 -1.57 1.26
C ALA A 33 10.14 -0.65 0.80
N LEU A 34 8.89 -1.10 0.96
CA LEU A 34 7.72 -0.32 0.60
C LEU A 34 7.65 0.97 1.43
N LEU A 35 7.79 0.86 2.75
CA LEU A 35 7.73 2.03 3.61
C LEU A 35 8.91 2.97 3.38
N THR A 36 10.08 2.44 3.02
CA THR A 36 11.23 3.26 2.64
C THR A 36 10.91 4.10 1.41
N SER A 37 10.21 3.54 0.42
CA SER A 37 9.83 4.29 -0.77
C SER A 37 8.92 5.46 -0.44
N TRP A 38 8.03 5.31 0.55
CA TRP A 38 7.15 6.39 0.98
C TRP A 38 7.91 7.54 1.65
N GLN A 39 9.14 7.30 2.08
CA GLN A 39 9.99 8.31 2.71
C GLN A 39 10.89 9.02 1.71
N SER A 40 10.91 8.60 0.45
CA SER A 40 11.79 9.19 -0.54
C SER A 40 11.29 10.58 -0.94
N ALA A 41 12.24 11.50 -1.13
CA ALA A 41 11.96 12.82 -1.64
C ALA A 41 11.91 12.79 -3.17
N PRO A 42 11.17 13.71 -3.82
CA PRO A 42 10.32 14.74 -3.23
C PRO A 42 8.86 14.27 -3.10
N ARG A 43 8.33 14.30 -1.89
CA ARG A 43 6.95 13.91 -1.64
C ARG A 43 6.26 15.02 -0.86
N ALA A 44 5.65 15.97 -1.55
CA ALA A 44 5.00 17.10 -0.89
C ALA A 44 3.74 16.68 -0.14
N TYR A 45 2.91 15.83 -0.76
CA TYR A 45 1.62 15.44 -0.18
C TYR A 45 1.51 13.93 0.06
N HIS A 46 2.28 13.12 -0.65
CA HIS A 46 2.19 11.65 -0.62
C HIS A 46 3.21 11.10 0.36
N THR A 47 3.02 11.42 1.65
CA THR A 47 3.95 11.10 2.74
C THR A 47 3.42 9.93 3.57
N LEU A 48 4.23 9.49 4.54
CA LEU A 48 3.79 8.50 5.51
C LEU A 48 2.55 8.98 6.27
N SER A 49 2.46 10.27 6.57
CA SER A 49 1.28 10.82 7.24
C SER A 49 0.04 10.69 6.36
N HIS A 50 0.17 10.92 5.05
CA HIS A 50 -0.93 10.73 4.12
C HIS A 50 -1.39 9.28 4.08
N LEU A 51 -0.43 8.34 3.99
CA LEU A 51 -0.75 6.92 4.03
C LEU A 51 -1.47 6.56 5.33
N GLN A 52 -0.98 7.08 6.45
CA GLN A 52 -1.60 6.84 7.75
C GLN A 52 -3.03 7.36 7.79
N ASP A 53 -3.27 8.55 7.23
CA ASP A 53 -4.63 9.11 7.16
C ASP A 53 -5.55 8.25 6.30
N CYS A 54 -5.06 7.76 5.17
CA CYS A 54 -5.84 6.87 4.31
C CYS A 54 -6.24 5.59 5.04
N LEU A 55 -5.29 4.98 5.74
CA LEU A 55 -5.55 3.75 6.50
C LEU A 55 -6.48 4.01 7.67
N TRP A 56 -6.36 5.17 8.30
CA TRP A 56 -7.29 5.58 9.36
C TRP A 56 -8.73 5.61 8.85
N GLN A 57 -8.95 6.15 7.63
CA GLN A 57 -10.28 6.17 7.03
C GLN A 57 -10.81 4.76 6.77
N VAL A 58 -9.94 3.86 6.31
CA VAL A 58 -10.34 2.46 6.11
C VAL A 58 -10.76 1.84 7.43
N ASP A 59 -9.97 2.03 8.49
CA ASP A 59 -10.26 1.46 9.79
C ASP A 59 -11.56 2.03 10.37
N LEU A 60 -11.78 3.33 10.19
CA LEU A 60 -12.98 4.01 10.67
C LEU A 60 -14.25 3.47 9.99
N HIS A 61 -14.16 3.11 8.70
CA HIS A 61 -15.30 2.65 7.91
C HIS A 61 -15.26 1.16 7.62
N ALA A 62 -14.44 0.40 8.33
CA ALA A 62 -14.22 -1.02 8.02
C ALA A 62 -15.52 -1.83 8.01
N ALA A 63 -16.45 -1.53 8.93
CA ALA A 63 -17.72 -2.25 9.00
C ALA A 63 -18.61 -2.03 7.78
N GLN A 64 -18.37 -0.97 7.02
CA GLN A 64 -19.15 -0.62 5.84
C GLN A 64 -18.49 -1.08 4.53
N LEU A 65 -17.24 -1.54 4.60
CA LEU A 65 -16.50 -2.00 3.44
C LEU A 65 -16.59 -3.51 3.34
N GLN A 66 -16.75 -4.02 2.10
CA GLN A 66 -16.81 -5.46 1.88
C GLN A 66 -15.45 -6.12 2.09
N GLN A 67 -14.37 -5.43 1.73
CA GLN A 67 -13.02 -6.00 1.78
C GLN A 67 -12.04 -4.94 2.32
N PRO A 68 -12.15 -4.56 3.60
CA PRO A 68 -11.29 -3.50 4.13
C PRO A 68 -9.80 -3.84 4.07
N ASP A 69 -9.43 -5.10 4.26
CA ASP A 69 -8.02 -5.49 4.19
C ASP A 69 -7.47 -5.35 2.77
N ALA A 70 -8.28 -5.68 1.76
CA ALA A 70 -7.85 -5.52 0.37
C ALA A 70 -7.68 -4.04 0.03
N VAL A 71 -8.60 -3.18 0.47
CA VAL A 71 -8.47 -1.74 0.28
C VAL A 71 -7.21 -1.22 0.96
N ALA A 72 -6.95 -1.65 2.20
CA ALA A 72 -5.75 -1.24 2.93
C ALA A 72 -4.48 -1.66 2.19
N LEU A 73 -4.44 -2.87 1.65
CA LEU A 73 -3.28 -3.34 0.91
C LEU A 73 -3.05 -2.50 -0.34
N ALA A 74 -4.10 -2.19 -1.09
CA ALA A 74 -3.99 -1.31 -2.25
C ALA A 74 -3.45 0.06 -1.86
N LEU A 75 -3.89 0.61 -0.72
CA LEU A 75 -3.42 1.91 -0.26
C LEU A 75 -1.93 1.91 0.09
N PHE A 76 -1.42 0.82 0.68
CA PHE A 76 0.02 0.71 0.95
C PHE A 76 0.84 0.83 -0.34
N TYR A 77 0.31 0.38 -1.47
CA TYR A 77 1.04 0.36 -2.73
C TYR A 77 0.69 1.50 -3.67
N HIS A 78 -0.41 2.23 -3.45
CA HIS A 78 -0.94 3.12 -4.49
C HIS A 78 0.02 4.26 -4.87
N ASP A 79 0.89 4.69 -3.97
CA ASP A 79 1.90 5.70 -4.23
C ASP A 79 3.30 5.16 -3.93
N ALA A 80 3.51 3.85 -4.04
CA ALA A 80 4.82 3.25 -3.78
C ALA A 80 5.87 3.83 -4.71
N VAL A 81 5.52 4.03 -5.98
CA VAL A 81 6.35 4.77 -6.91
C VAL A 81 5.75 6.16 -7.05
N TYR A 82 6.52 7.19 -6.69
CA TYR A 82 6.08 8.56 -6.81
C TYR A 82 7.25 9.43 -7.31
N ASP A 83 7.17 9.84 -8.57
CA ASP A 83 8.10 10.74 -9.19
C ASP A 83 7.28 11.80 -9.93
N PRO A 84 7.31 13.08 -9.50
CA PRO A 84 6.47 14.11 -10.11
C PRO A 84 6.79 14.36 -11.59
N GLN A 85 7.94 13.90 -12.07
CA GLN A 85 8.32 14.08 -13.46
C GLN A 85 7.89 12.91 -14.35
N ARG A 86 7.36 11.83 -13.78
CA ARG A 86 6.89 10.66 -14.52
C ARG A 86 5.39 10.67 -14.65
N GLN A 87 4.89 9.99 -15.69
CA GLN A 87 3.46 9.84 -15.91
C GLN A 87 2.99 8.41 -15.68
N ASP A 88 3.88 7.51 -15.29
CA ASP A 88 3.57 6.09 -15.11
C ASP A 88 3.72 5.65 -13.66
N ASN A 89 3.54 6.56 -12.69
CA ASN A 89 3.66 6.25 -11.28
C ASN A 89 2.66 5.16 -10.86
N GLU A 90 1.40 5.28 -11.27
CA GLU A 90 0.36 4.34 -10.91
C GLU A 90 0.60 2.95 -11.53
N PRO A 91 0.89 2.82 -12.83
CA PRO A 91 1.26 1.51 -13.37
C PRO A 91 2.48 0.88 -12.69
N GLN A 92 3.50 1.68 -12.34
CA GLN A 92 4.67 1.15 -11.64
C GLN A 92 4.34 0.71 -10.23
N SER A 93 3.48 1.45 -9.53
CA SER A 93 3.02 1.09 -8.20
C SER A 93 2.20 -0.21 -8.25
N ALA A 94 1.31 -0.34 -9.23
CA ALA A 94 0.52 -1.55 -9.43
C ALA A 94 1.41 -2.76 -9.72
N GLN A 95 2.49 -2.55 -10.48
CA GLN A 95 3.44 -3.61 -10.79
C GLN A 95 4.22 -4.04 -9.55
N TRP A 96 4.56 -3.10 -8.67
CA TRP A 96 5.20 -3.42 -7.40
C TRP A 96 4.33 -4.34 -6.56
N LEU A 97 3.03 -4.03 -6.45
CA LEU A 97 2.07 -4.92 -5.77
C LEU A 97 2.11 -6.32 -6.36
N TRP A 98 2.06 -6.43 -7.68
CA TRP A 98 2.07 -7.72 -8.36
C TRP A 98 3.31 -8.53 -8.00
N ARG A 99 4.49 -7.90 -8.07
CA ARG A 99 5.75 -8.59 -7.77
C ARG A 99 5.78 -9.15 -6.35
N ASP A 100 5.28 -8.39 -5.39
CA ASP A 100 5.33 -8.78 -4.00
C ASP A 100 4.30 -9.85 -3.65
N TRP A 101 3.17 -9.86 -4.36
CA TRP A 101 2.01 -10.65 -3.92
C TRP A 101 1.55 -11.71 -4.92
N GLN A 102 2.20 -11.87 -6.07
CA GLN A 102 1.75 -12.80 -7.10
C GLN A 102 1.69 -14.25 -6.62
N ASP A 103 2.53 -14.62 -5.66
CA ASP A 103 2.57 -15.98 -5.11
C ASP A 103 1.68 -16.13 -3.88
N HIS A 104 0.98 -15.09 -3.47
CA HIS A 104 0.25 -15.08 -2.21
C HIS A 104 -1.23 -14.76 -2.36
N LEU A 105 -1.65 -14.19 -3.49
CA LEU A 105 -3.03 -13.83 -3.75
C LEU A 105 -3.49 -14.38 -5.09
N PRO A 106 -4.80 -14.69 -5.21
CA PRO A 106 -5.35 -15.10 -6.50
C PRO A 106 -5.20 -13.98 -7.54
N THR A 107 -5.10 -14.39 -8.80
CA THR A 107 -4.90 -13.46 -9.91
C THR A 107 -6.04 -12.44 -10.01
N ASP A 108 -7.28 -12.86 -9.83
CA ASP A 108 -8.42 -11.94 -9.90
C ASP A 108 -8.39 -10.90 -8.78
N THR A 109 -7.94 -11.28 -7.60
CA THR A 109 -7.74 -10.33 -6.50
C THR A 109 -6.64 -9.32 -6.85
N LEU A 110 -5.52 -9.80 -7.36
CA LEU A 110 -4.41 -8.93 -7.78
C LEU A 110 -4.87 -7.93 -8.85
N GLN A 111 -5.62 -8.40 -9.84
CA GLN A 111 -6.11 -7.53 -10.91
C GLN A 111 -7.05 -6.46 -10.37
N ARG A 112 -7.90 -6.81 -9.40
CA ARG A 112 -8.79 -5.84 -8.77
C ARG A 112 -8.01 -4.78 -8.01
N LEU A 113 -7.00 -5.19 -7.23
CA LEU A 113 -6.17 -4.25 -6.49
C LEU A 113 -5.39 -3.33 -7.43
N GLN A 114 -4.86 -3.88 -8.52
CA GLN A 114 -4.17 -3.09 -9.53
C GLN A 114 -5.12 -2.08 -10.17
N GLY A 115 -6.36 -2.49 -10.43
CA GLY A 115 -7.37 -1.59 -10.98
C GLY A 115 -7.64 -0.40 -10.06
N TRP A 116 -7.71 -0.65 -8.76
CA TRP A 116 -7.90 0.43 -7.79
C TRP A 116 -6.71 1.40 -7.78
N ILE A 117 -5.48 0.87 -7.84
CA ILE A 117 -4.27 1.70 -7.88
C ILE A 117 -4.26 2.56 -9.16
N LEU A 118 -4.56 1.94 -10.30
CA LEU A 118 -4.58 2.67 -11.57
C LEU A 118 -5.65 3.76 -11.59
N ALA A 119 -6.78 3.51 -10.93
CA ALA A 119 -7.86 4.49 -10.86
C ALA A 119 -7.45 5.75 -10.07
N THR A 120 -6.48 5.66 -9.17
CA THR A 120 -6.04 6.83 -8.41
C THR A 120 -5.41 7.90 -9.29
N ALA A 121 -4.92 7.55 -10.47
CA ALA A 121 -4.36 8.51 -11.41
C ALA A 121 -5.39 9.53 -11.89
N THR A 122 -6.66 9.13 -11.97
CA THR A 122 -7.74 10.00 -12.45
C THR A 122 -8.45 10.75 -11.32
N HIS A 123 -8.16 10.41 -10.08
CA HIS A 123 -8.80 11.01 -8.90
C HIS A 123 -7.82 11.81 -8.05
N ASP A 124 -6.62 12.00 -8.55
CA ASP A 124 -5.60 12.76 -7.84
C ASP A 124 -5.94 14.25 -7.94
N PRO A 125 -6.11 14.93 -6.81
CA PRO A 125 -6.39 16.37 -6.83
C PRO A 125 -5.19 17.19 -7.28
#